data_66b8492285de7b5446ca946fc0c39961
#
_entry.id   66b8492285de7b5446ca946fc0c39961
#
_cell.length_a   1.000
_cell.length_b   1.000
_cell.length_c   1.000
_cell.angle_alpha   90.00
_cell.angle_beta   90.00
_cell.angle_gamma   90.00
#
_symmetry.space_group_name_H-M   'P 1'
#
loop_
_entity.id
_entity.type
_entity.pdbx_description
1 polymer ?
#
loop_
_entity_poly.entity_id
_entity_poly.type
_entity_poly.pdbx_seq_one_letter_code
_entity_poly.pdbx_strand_id
1 'polypeptide(L)'
;MLFGKKARKIRRILIVEDEALVAFDTEYALSEAGYEVVGTVDSVEAALDMIKSKTIDLALVDLGLTDGGNGVEVAAAARREGMHVLFVTGRCPKGAASLGLGCLEKPFAQKDLRAAIEALETLLTRGSVKKVPPGLTIYENNASAA
;
A
#
# COMPACT_ATOMS: atom_id res chain seq x y z
N MET A 1 -3.94 20.81 18.08
CA MET A 1 -3.25 20.86 17.58
C MET A 1 -2.50 20.45 17.61
N LEU A 2 -2.40 20.23 17.36
CA LEU A 2 -1.60 20.01 17.59
C LEU A 2 -0.42 20.39 17.31
N PHE A 3 0.11 20.88 18.03
CA PHE A 3 1.40 21.40 17.98
C PHE A 3 2.37 20.36 17.59
N GLY A 4 3.22 20.58 16.61
CA GLY A 4 4.22 19.67 16.17
C GLY A 4 3.74 18.46 15.42
N LYS A 5 2.44 18.33 15.29
CA LYS A 5 1.89 17.22 14.54
C LYS A 5 1.80 17.59 13.08
N LYS A 6 2.68 17.01 12.27
CA LYS A 6 2.61 17.23 10.84
C LYS A 6 1.45 16.45 10.24
N ALA A 7 0.84 16.97 9.20
CA ALA A 7 -0.17 16.24 8.47
C ALA A 7 0.48 14.98 7.90
N ARG A 8 -0.20 13.85 8.04
CA ARG A 8 0.30 12.60 7.50
C ARG A 8 0.24 12.63 5.99
N LYS A 9 1.21 12.00 5.36
CA LYS A 9 1.22 11.84 3.91
C LYS A 9 0.33 10.69 3.47
N ILE A 10 0.18 9.68 4.32
CA ILE A 10 -0.68 8.53 4.02
C ILE A 10 -1.90 8.61 4.92
N ARG A 11 -3.05 8.88 4.32
CA ARG A 11 -4.33 8.94 5.03
C ARG A 11 -5.42 8.16 4.32
N ARG A 12 -5.46 8.21 3.00
CA ARG A 12 -6.50 7.60 2.18
C ARG A 12 -5.91 6.38 1.48
N ILE A 13 -6.47 5.22 1.76
CA ILE A 13 -5.90 3.96 1.32
C ILE A 13 -6.91 3.18 0.47
N LEU A 14 -6.45 2.67 -0.67
CA LEU A 14 -7.19 1.72 -1.49
C LEU A 14 -6.64 0.33 -1.22
N ILE A 15 -7.53 -0.64 -1.00
CA ILE A 15 -7.14 -2.03 -0.82
C ILE A 15 -7.54 -2.81 -2.07
N VAL A 16 -6.58 -3.49 -2.69
CA VAL A 16 -6.82 -4.33 -3.87
C VAL A 16 -6.40 -5.75 -3.49
N GLU A 17 -7.39 -6.56 -3.15
CA GLU A 17 -7.18 -7.88 -2.57
C GLU A 17 -8.37 -8.77 -2.85
N ASP A 18 -8.15 -9.95 -3.44
CA ASP A 18 -9.25 -10.85 -3.78
C ASP A 18 -9.53 -11.95 -2.76
N GLU A 19 -8.67 -12.10 -1.75
CA GLU A 19 -8.97 -13.01 -0.65
C GLU A 19 -9.87 -12.30 0.36
N ALA A 20 -11.14 -12.71 0.41
CA ALA A 20 -12.15 -11.97 1.16
C ALA A 20 -11.79 -11.77 2.64
N LEU A 21 -11.25 -12.80 3.30
CA LEU A 21 -10.90 -12.67 4.70
C LEU A 21 -9.74 -11.71 4.93
N VAL A 22 -8.74 -11.75 4.05
CA VAL A 22 -7.59 -10.84 4.16
C VAL A 22 -8.06 -9.41 3.91
N ALA A 23 -8.90 -9.21 2.91
CA ALA A 23 -9.44 -7.89 2.58
C ALA A 23 -10.24 -7.31 3.76
N PHE A 24 -11.10 -8.12 4.34
CA PHE A 24 -11.92 -7.69 5.46
C PHE A 24 -11.07 -7.33 6.68
N ASP A 25 -10.13 -8.20 7.04
CA ASP A 25 -9.27 -7.96 8.19
C ASP A 25 -8.40 -6.72 8.00
N THR A 26 -7.90 -6.53 6.77
CA THR A 26 -7.08 -5.38 6.44
C THR A 26 -7.89 -4.09 6.54
N GLU A 27 -9.07 -4.07 5.96
CA GLU A 27 -9.94 -2.90 6.03
C GLU A 27 -10.27 -2.54 7.48
N TYR A 28 -10.62 -3.55 8.28
CA TYR A 28 -10.94 -3.33 9.68
C TYR A 28 -9.74 -2.75 10.44
N ALA A 29 -8.57 -3.36 10.29
CA ALA A 29 -7.38 -2.93 11.01
C ALA A 29 -6.99 -1.51 10.65
N LEU A 30 -7.06 -1.16 9.37
CA LEU A 30 -6.67 0.18 8.94
C LEU A 30 -7.68 1.23 9.39
N SER A 31 -8.98 0.91 9.33
CA SER A 31 -10.01 1.83 9.81
C SER A 31 -9.86 2.07 11.30
N GLU A 32 -9.59 1.01 12.08
CA GLU A 32 -9.36 1.15 13.51
C GLU A 32 -8.12 1.96 13.83
N ALA A 33 -7.13 1.94 12.94
CA ALA A 33 -5.90 2.72 13.13
C ALA A 33 -6.04 4.17 12.70
N GLY A 34 -7.20 4.57 12.19
CA GLY A 34 -7.46 5.96 11.83
C GLY A 34 -7.26 6.30 10.38
N TYR A 35 -6.96 5.32 9.52
CA TYR A 35 -6.86 5.58 8.09
C TYR A 35 -8.26 5.60 7.46
N GLU A 36 -8.40 6.34 6.38
CA GLU A 36 -9.63 6.31 5.59
C GLU A 36 -9.46 5.28 4.47
N VAL A 37 -10.20 4.17 4.53
CA VAL A 37 -10.18 3.17 3.46
C VAL A 37 -11.21 3.63 2.43
N VAL A 38 -10.73 4.12 1.28
CA VAL A 38 -11.60 4.69 0.25
C VAL A 38 -12.30 3.60 -0.56
N GLY A 39 -11.78 2.39 -0.55
CA GLY A 39 -12.40 1.27 -1.22
C GLY A 39 -11.62 0.00 -0.96
N THR A 40 -12.32 -1.13 -1.04
CA THR A 40 -11.73 -2.45 -0.97
C THR A 40 -12.27 -3.20 -2.17
N VAL A 41 -11.41 -3.49 -3.13
CA VAL A 41 -11.81 -4.08 -4.40
C VAL A 41 -11.04 -5.36 -4.65
N ASP A 42 -11.60 -6.23 -5.50
CA ASP A 42 -11.05 -7.56 -5.71
C ASP A 42 -10.62 -7.84 -7.14
N SER A 43 -10.63 -6.82 -8.00
CA SER A 43 -10.28 -7.01 -9.41
C SER A 43 -9.49 -5.82 -9.94
N VAL A 44 -8.78 -6.07 -11.04
CA VAL A 44 -8.03 -5.02 -11.73
C VAL A 44 -9.00 -3.93 -12.21
N GLU A 45 -10.12 -4.33 -12.83
CA GLU A 45 -11.07 -3.36 -13.36
C GLU A 45 -11.59 -2.41 -12.27
N ALA A 46 -12.03 -2.98 -11.15
CA ALA A 46 -12.55 -2.16 -10.05
C ALA A 46 -11.44 -1.25 -9.48
N ALA A 47 -10.21 -1.76 -9.39
CA ALA A 47 -9.10 -0.96 -8.90
C ALA A 47 -8.83 0.22 -9.83
N LEU A 48 -8.81 -0.01 -11.13
CA LEU A 48 -8.56 1.07 -12.10
C LEU A 48 -9.64 2.14 -12.03
N ASP A 49 -10.90 1.74 -11.84
CA ASP A 49 -11.99 2.70 -11.69
C ASP A 49 -11.79 3.58 -10.45
N MET A 50 -11.39 2.96 -9.34
CA MET A 50 -11.13 3.71 -8.10
C MET A 50 -9.97 4.69 -8.27
N ILE A 51 -8.91 4.25 -8.94
CA ILE A 51 -7.74 5.09 -9.17
C ILE A 51 -8.10 6.32 -9.98
N LYS A 52 -8.99 6.19 -10.95
CA LYS A 52 -9.42 7.31 -11.77
C LYS A 52 -10.34 8.29 -11.03
N SER A 53 -11.13 7.79 -10.08
CA SER A 53 -12.22 8.58 -9.51
C SER A 53 -11.98 9.08 -8.08
N LYS A 54 -10.96 8.57 -7.39
CA LYS A 54 -10.75 8.89 -5.98
C LYS A 54 -9.35 9.46 -5.74
N THR A 55 -9.24 10.27 -4.69
CA THR A 55 -7.95 10.71 -4.20
C THR A 55 -7.42 9.62 -3.28
N ILE A 56 -6.26 9.07 -3.58
CA ILE A 56 -5.68 7.96 -2.85
C ILE A 56 -4.22 8.28 -2.56
N ASP A 57 -3.80 8.09 -1.32
CA ASP A 57 -2.41 8.32 -0.95
C ASP A 57 -1.58 7.05 -1.12
N LEU A 58 -2.16 5.91 -0.78
CA LEU A 58 -1.47 4.62 -0.83
C LEU A 58 -2.42 3.55 -1.32
N ALA A 59 -1.99 2.77 -2.31
CA ALA A 59 -2.69 1.58 -2.74
C ALA A 59 -1.96 0.35 -2.21
N LEU A 60 -2.68 -0.52 -1.51
CA LEU A 60 -2.18 -1.83 -1.10
C LEU A 60 -2.58 -2.80 -2.19
N VAL A 61 -1.61 -3.39 -2.86
CA VAL A 61 -1.89 -4.16 -4.07
C VAL A 61 -1.36 -5.59 -3.97
N ASP A 62 -2.27 -6.55 -4.05
CA ASP A 62 -1.90 -7.95 -4.18
C ASP A 62 -1.55 -8.24 -5.63
N LEU A 63 -0.39 -8.84 -5.87
CA LEU A 63 0.05 -9.18 -7.22
C LEU A 63 -0.64 -10.41 -7.77
N GLY A 64 -1.20 -11.26 -6.91
CA GLY A 64 -1.78 -12.52 -7.31
C GLY A 64 -3.30 -12.49 -7.48
N LEU A 65 -3.85 -11.44 -8.08
CA LEU A 65 -5.30 -11.35 -8.29
C LEU A 65 -5.78 -12.46 -9.23
N THR A 66 -6.93 -13.03 -8.89
CA THR A 66 -7.43 -14.23 -9.57
C THR A 66 -8.31 -13.96 -10.81
N ASP A 67 -8.59 -12.69 -11.10
CA ASP A 67 -9.48 -12.35 -12.22
C ASP A 67 -8.77 -12.31 -13.58
N GLY A 68 -7.59 -12.87 -13.67
CA GLY A 68 -6.83 -12.89 -14.92
C GLY A 68 -5.97 -11.66 -15.16
N GLY A 69 -6.15 -10.62 -14.36
CA GLY A 69 -5.29 -9.45 -14.38
C GLY A 69 -4.15 -9.62 -13.41
N ASN A 70 -3.31 -8.61 -13.30
CA ASN A 70 -2.26 -8.65 -12.31
C ASN A 70 -2.10 -7.31 -11.61
N GLY A 71 -1.56 -7.36 -10.40
CA GLY A 71 -1.37 -6.18 -9.60
C GLY A 71 -0.35 -5.21 -10.16
N VAL A 72 0.50 -5.66 -11.07
CA VAL A 72 1.48 -4.77 -11.69
C VAL A 72 0.76 -3.70 -12.52
N GLU A 73 -0.28 -4.09 -13.23
CA GLU A 73 -1.08 -3.14 -14.01
C GLU A 73 -1.73 -2.09 -13.11
N VAL A 74 -2.26 -2.54 -11.96
CA VAL A 74 -2.86 -1.63 -10.97
C VAL A 74 -1.80 -0.68 -10.42
N ALA A 75 -0.63 -1.22 -10.07
CA ALA A 75 0.45 -0.42 -9.52
C ALA A 75 0.92 0.63 -10.50
N ALA A 76 1.07 0.25 -11.78
CA ALA A 76 1.48 1.20 -12.80
C ALA A 76 0.48 2.34 -12.95
N ALA A 77 -0.82 2.03 -12.93
CA ALA A 77 -1.85 3.04 -13.02
C ALA A 77 -1.82 3.98 -11.81
N ALA A 78 -1.65 3.42 -10.61
CA ALA A 78 -1.58 4.22 -9.40
C ALA A 78 -0.38 5.17 -9.45
N ARG A 79 0.78 4.68 -9.89
CA ARG A 79 1.98 5.50 -9.99
C ARG A 79 1.81 6.64 -11.00
N ARG A 80 1.14 6.38 -12.12
CA ARG A 80 0.88 7.43 -13.11
C ARG A 80 0.05 8.56 -12.52
N GLU A 81 -0.80 8.24 -11.53
CA GLU A 81 -1.63 9.25 -10.85
C GLU A 81 -0.95 9.84 -9.63
N GLY A 82 0.32 9.53 -9.40
CA GLY A 82 1.06 10.09 -8.27
C GLY A 82 0.80 9.41 -6.94
N MET A 83 0.14 8.27 -6.94
CA MET A 83 -0.14 7.52 -5.72
C MET A 83 1.03 6.61 -5.38
N HIS A 84 1.22 6.37 -4.08
CA HIS A 84 2.22 5.41 -3.63
C HIS A 84 1.61 4.02 -3.60
N VAL A 85 2.45 2.99 -3.72
CA VAL A 85 2.01 1.60 -3.75
C VAL A 85 2.82 0.79 -2.75
N LEU A 86 2.12 -0.05 -1.98
CA LEU A 86 2.74 -1.10 -1.17
C LEU A 86 2.19 -2.42 -1.71
N PHE A 87 3.07 -3.26 -2.21
CA PHE A 87 2.66 -4.60 -2.62
C PHE A 87 2.43 -5.46 -1.38
N VAL A 88 1.40 -6.28 -1.42
CA VAL A 88 1.07 -7.20 -0.34
C VAL A 88 0.81 -8.55 -1.01
N THR A 89 1.78 -9.45 -0.96
CA THR A 89 1.72 -10.66 -1.77
C THR A 89 2.50 -11.80 -1.12
N GLY A 90 2.26 -13.02 -1.60
CA GLY A 90 2.95 -14.19 -1.05
C GLY A 90 4.43 -14.21 -1.37
N ARG A 91 4.84 -13.56 -2.44
CA ARG A 91 6.26 -13.50 -2.81
C ARG A 91 6.55 -12.11 -3.39
N CYS A 92 7.44 -11.41 -2.73
CA CYS A 92 7.79 -10.06 -3.17
C CYS A 92 8.63 -10.11 -4.44
N PRO A 93 8.26 -9.36 -5.48
CA PRO A 93 8.99 -9.38 -6.75
C PRO A 93 10.29 -8.59 -6.64
N LYS A 94 11.30 -9.02 -7.38
CA LYS A 94 12.59 -8.34 -7.36
C LYS A 94 12.63 -7.11 -8.24
N GLY A 95 11.83 -7.03 -9.27
CA GLY A 95 11.90 -5.95 -10.23
C GLY A 95 10.87 -4.85 -10.05
N ALA A 96 10.27 -4.73 -8.87
CA ALA A 96 9.14 -3.84 -8.67
C ALA A 96 9.47 -2.48 -8.06
N ALA A 97 10.77 -2.16 -7.93
CA ALA A 97 11.17 -0.90 -7.28
C ALA A 97 10.65 0.34 -7.99
N SER A 98 10.40 0.26 -9.29
CA SER A 98 9.87 1.40 -10.05
C SER A 98 8.37 1.60 -9.85
N LEU A 99 7.68 0.61 -9.26
CA LEU A 99 6.22 0.65 -9.13
C LEU A 99 5.73 0.78 -7.70
N GLY A 100 6.54 0.47 -6.70
CA GLY A 100 6.11 0.51 -5.32
C GLY A 100 7.17 1.01 -4.38
N LEU A 101 6.75 1.48 -3.21
CA LEU A 101 7.67 1.87 -2.16
C LEU A 101 8.23 0.64 -1.44
N GLY A 102 7.47 -0.44 -1.44
CA GLY A 102 7.90 -1.64 -0.76
C GLY A 102 6.95 -2.79 -0.99
N CYS A 103 7.22 -3.89 -0.30
CA CYS A 103 6.40 -5.10 -0.38
C CYS A 103 6.32 -5.76 0.99
N LEU A 104 5.11 -6.08 1.42
CA LEU A 104 4.88 -6.82 2.65
C LEU A 104 4.46 -8.23 2.27
N GLU A 105 5.22 -9.20 2.77
CA GLU A 105 5.03 -10.60 2.40
C GLU A 105 3.93 -11.25 3.24
N LYS A 106 3.03 -12.00 2.57
CA LYS A 106 2.00 -12.78 3.24
C LYS A 106 2.58 -14.12 3.69
N PRO A 107 2.08 -14.70 4.77
CA PRO A 107 1.08 -14.14 5.69
C PRO A 107 1.70 -13.12 6.64
N PHE A 108 0.93 -12.15 7.06
CA PHE A 108 1.39 -11.13 8.00
C PHE A 108 0.37 -10.93 9.10
N ALA A 109 0.83 -10.46 10.26
CA ALA A 109 -0.06 -10.06 11.32
C ALA A 109 -0.52 -8.63 11.05
N GLN A 110 -1.73 -8.29 11.46
CA GLN A 110 -2.23 -6.93 11.20
C GLN A 110 -1.37 -5.85 11.86
N LYS A 111 -0.77 -6.15 13.00
CA LYS A 111 0.17 -5.20 13.62
C LYS A 111 1.37 -4.92 12.73
N ASP A 112 1.80 -5.91 11.95
CA ASP A 112 2.94 -5.74 11.05
C ASP A 112 2.54 -4.94 9.82
N LEU A 113 1.31 -5.08 9.36
CA LEU A 113 0.80 -4.21 8.29
C LEU A 113 0.78 -2.76 8.74
N ARG A 114 0.25 -2.49 9.94
CA ARG A 114 0.24 -1.12 10.45
C ARG A 114 1.65 -0.58 10.60
N ALA A 115 2.57 -1.40 11.12
CA ALA A 115 3.97 -0.99 11.26
C ALA A 115 4.61 -0.75 9.90
N ALA A 116 4.24 -1.52 8.88
CA ALA A 116 4.74 -1.32 7.52
C ALA A 116 4.30 0.05 6.99
N ILE A 117 3.03 0.39 7.17
CA ILE A 117 2.53 1.68 6.67
C ILE A 117 3.18 2.84 7.44
N GLU A 118 3.41 2.68 8.75
CA GLU A 118 4.12 3.70 9.52
C GLU A 118 5.57 3.83 9.05
N ALA A 119 6.20 2.73 8.67
CA ALA A 119 7.55 2.78 8.11
C ALA A 119 7.57 3.55 6.79
N LEU A 120 6.55 3.35 5.94
CA LEU A 120 6.43 4.11 4.69
C LEU A 120 6.18 5.59 4.97
N GLU A 121 5.37 5.90 5.97
CA GLU A 121 5.15 7.29 6.37
C GLU A 121 6.47 7.94 6.75
N THR A 122 7.27 7.25 7.56
CA THR A 122 8.58 7.75 7.97
C THR A 122 9.50 7.94 6.77
N LEU A 123 9.50 6.98 5.86
CA LEU A 123 10.29 7.06 4.64
C LEU A 123 9.93 8.31 3.83
N LEU A 124 8.63 8.55 3.66
CA LEU A 124 8.15 9.68 2.86
C LEU A 124 8.41 11.03 3.54
N THR A 125 8.40 11.08 4.86
CA THR A 125 8.58 12.35 5.58
C THR A 125 10.03 12.65 5.90
N ARG A 126 10.87 11.61 6.08
CA ARG A 126 12.25 11.79 6.51
C ARG A 126 13.29 11.31 5.50
N GLY A 127 12.85 10.65 4.43
CA GLY A 127 13.76 10.15 3.40
C GLY A 127 14.41 8.82 3.70
N SER A 128 14.31 8.33 4.92
CA SER A 128 14.86 7.03 5.28
C SER A 128 14.11 6.48 6.49
N VAL A 129 14.21 5.17 6.69
CA VAL A 129 13.63 4.52 7.84
C VAL A 129 14.60 3.44 8.33
N LYS A 130 14.84 3.39 9.63
CA LYS A 130 15.83 2.47 10.20
C LYS A 130 15.24 1.14 10.62
N LYS A 131 14.00 1.13 11.08
CA LYS A 131 13.40 -0.06 11.64
C LYS A 131 12.15 -0.41 10.86
N VAL A 132 12.10 -1.65 10.34
CA VAL A 132 10.95 -2.10 9.59
C VAL A 132 10.42 -3.39 10.20
N PRO A 133 9.12 -3.67 10.08
CA PRO A 133 8.56 -4.90 10.63
C PRO A 133 8.97 -6.12 9.83
N PRO A 134 8.80 -7.31 10.41
CA PRO A 134 9.05 -8.54 9.67
C PRO A 134 8.22 -8.60 8.40
N GLY A 135 8.81 -9.11 7.34
CA GLY A 135 8.14 -9.29 6.07
C GLY A 135 8.13 -8.08 5.15
N LEU A 136 8.56 -6.92 5.64
CA LEU A 136 8.57 -5.72 4.80
C LEU A 136 9.92 -5.54 4.13
N THR A 137 9.89 -5.38 2.81
CA THR A 137 11.05 -4.98 2.00
C THR A 137 10.76 -3.57 1.49
N ILE A 138 11.69 -2.66 1.69
CA ILE A 138 11.58 -1.29 1.16
C ILE A 138 12.41 -1.18 -0.10
N TYR A 139 11.82 -0.58 -1.14
CA TYR A 139 12.48 -0.37 -2.42
C TYR A 139 13.09 1.02 -2.44
N GLU A 140 14.36 1.11 -2.10
CA GLU A 140 15.03 2.40 -1.89
C GLU A 140 15.01 3.34 -3.09
N ASN A 141 15.06 2.78 -4.29
CA ASN A 141 15.10 3.63 -5.50
C ASN A 141 13.88 4.51 -5.62
N ASN A 142 12.70 4.01 -5.20
CA ASN A 142 11.49 4.81 -5.22
C ASN A 142 11.47 5.87 -4.15
N ALA A 143 12.09 5.60 -3.01
CA ALA A 143 12.20 6.58 -1.93
C ALA A 143 13.03 7.79 -2.39
N SER A 144 14.10 7.54 -3.12
CA SER A 144 14.95 8.61 -3.64
C SER A 144 14.23 9.46 -4.68
N ALA A 145 13.33 8.86 -5.45
CA ALA A 145 12.61 9.56 -6.50
C ALA A 145 11.42 10.37 -5.97
N ALA A 146 11.00 10.08 -4.77
CA ALA A 146 9.90 10.80 -4.16
C ALA A 146 10.38 12.12 -3.59
#